data_742f55b1a1c8f90bcae9f4605ecc44d7
#
_entry.id   742f55b1a1c8f90bcae9f4605ecc44d7
#
_cell.length_a   1.000
_cell.length_b   1.000
_cell.length_c   1.000
_cell.angle_alpha   90.00
_cell.angle_beta   90.00
_cell.angle_gamma   90.00
#
_symmetry.space_group_name_H-M   'P 1'
#
loop_
_entity.id
_entity.type
_entity.pdbx_description
1 polymer ?
#
loop_
_entity_poly.entity_id
_entity_poly.type
_entity_poly.pdbx_seq_one_letter_code
_entity_poly.pdbx_strand_id
1 'polypeptide(L)'
;MMPTMQGPEYTVHRAAVRKVVAAFDSFKGSLSAREACEACAQGIGRVLPHAAVVQLPLSDGGEGLVECVRRLQPSRPVTVEVHGPLMEPVTAEYAVSMDGRTAYMEMAVASGLTLVPVGRRDVMRATTYGVGEMMADAVSRCCTEIVIGIGGSATCDGGRGMIEALGDCRRLASRCRVTVACDVDNPLYGERGAACIFTPQKGASPEQVRALDARLRDFARATERAGLATSLLALHPGAGAAGGLGYALMAYLNADLRSGIDIMLELANFDDAIRDADLVITGEGRSDAQTLMGKVPCGVLARCRREGVKAWLLSGAVDDTEGQLSTAFDLVAGINDADPRPLAVLMQPEVACHNLAATVARLVGGAG
;
A
#
# COMPACT_ATOMS: atom_id res chain seq x y z
N MET A 1 -35.79 27.05 11.64
CA MET A 1 -35.78 25.87 12.52
C MET A 1 -35.77 24.66 11.57
N MET A 2 -34.57 24.15 11.25
CA MET A 2 -34.44 22.94 10.42
C MET A 2 -34.43 21.72 11.35
N PRO A 3 -35.08 20.62 11.02
CA PRO A 3 -35.07 19.43 11.85
C PRO A 3 -33.70 18.76 11.78
N THR A 4 -33.09 18.56 12.94
CA THR A 4 -31.93 17.68 13.11
C THR A 4 -32.34 16.26 12.73
N MET A 5 -31.79 15.77 11.62
CA MET A 5 -31.87 14.35 11.27
C MET A 5 -31.01 13.57 12.27
N GLN A 6 -31.66 12.92 13.23
CA GLN A 6 -31.05 11.86 14.02
C GLN A 6 -30.80 10.66 13.11
N GLY A 7 -29.53 10.38 12.84
CA GLY A 7 -29.14 9.11 12.20
C GLY A 7 -29.46 7.92 13.12
N PRO A 8 -29.54 6.70 12.58
CA PRO A 8 -29.88 5.53 13.39
C PRO A 8 -28.87 5.35 14.53
N GLU A 9 -29.37 5.21 15.78
CA GLU A 9 -28.58 4.90 16.96
C GLU A 9 -27.96 3.49 16.79
N TYR A 10 -26.70 3.44 16.35
CA TYR A 10 -25.92 2.20 16.35
C TYR A 10 -25.31 1.98 17.74
N THR A 11 -26.11 1.52 18.68
CA THR A 11 -25.62 1.09 19.99
C THR A 11 -25.05 -0.31 19.90
N VAL A 12 -23.74 -0.45 19.92
CA VAL A 12 -23.10 -1.71 20.24
C VAL A 12 -23.33 -1.98 21.73
N HIS A 13 -24.07 -3.06 22.09
CA HIS A 13 -24.27 -3.41 23.48
C HIS A 13 -22.90 -3.70 24.14
N ARG A 14 -22.42 -2.81 24.96
CA ARG A 14 -21.11 -2.81 25.67
C ARG A 14 -20.76 -4.15 26.31
N ALA A 15 -21.76 -4.85 26.85
CA ALA A 15 -21.59 -6.14 27.55
C ALA A 15 -21.31 -7.32 26.59
N ALA A 16 -21.42 -7.13 25.26
CA ALA A 16 -21.27 -8.19 24.27
C ALA A 16 -19.94 -8.16 23.51
N VAL A 17 -19.21 -7.04 23.49
CA VAL A 17 -17.95 -6.92 22.74
C VAL A 17 -16.82 -7.55 23.53
N ARG A 18 -16.30 -8.67 23.03
CA ARG A 18 -15.20 -9.44 23.60
C ARG A 18 -13.93 -9.39 22.77
N LYS A 19 -14.07 -9.22 21.45
CA LYS A 19 -12.93 -9.19 20.53
C LYS A 19 -13.12 -8.11 19.47
N VAL A 20 -12.12 -7.24 19.35
CA VAL A 20 -12.05 -6.21 18.33
C VAL A 20 -10.77 -6.39 17.52
N VAL A 21 -10.86 -6.25 16.20
CA VAL A 21 -9.69 -6.24 15.31
C VAL A 21 -9.45 -4.82 14.82
N ALA A 22 -8.27 -4.28 15.10
CA ALA A 22 -7.79 -2.99 14.60
C ALA A 22 -6.92 -3.25 13.35
N ALA A 23 -7.40 -2.83 12.17
CA ALA A 23 -6.80 -3.15 10.88
C ALA A 23 -6.69 -1.88 10.03
N PHE A 24 -5.63 -1.10 10.23
CA PHE A 24 -5.44 0.22 9.64
C PHE A 24 -4.34 0.25 8.57
N ASP A 25 -4.55 1.09 7.57
CA ASP A 25 -3.47 1.63 6.73
C ASP A 25 -2.74 2.77 7.45
N SER A 26 -1.64 3.23 6.90
CA SER A 26 -0.93 4.43 7.35
C SER A 26 -1.78 5.69 7.11
N PHE A 27 -1.71 6.63 8.03
CA PHE A 27 -2.24 7.99 7.84
C PHE A 27 -1.11 8.83 7.24
N LYS A 28 -0.95 8.76 5.93
CA LYS A 28 0.19 9.30 5.19
C LYS A 28 0.62 10.69 5.68
N GLY A 29 1.89 10.80 6.09
CA GLY A 29 2.45 12.03 6.66
C GLY A 29 2.05 12.32 8.11
N SER A 30 1.38 11.38 8.80
CA SER A 30 0.94 11.51 10.19
C SER A 30 1.26 10.27 11.02
N LEU A 31 0.56 9.14 10.81
CA LEU A 31 0.77 7.89 11.56
C LEU A 31 1.15 6.75 10.64
N SER A 32 2.04 5.89 11.10
CA SER A 32 2.21 4.55 10.52
C SER A 32 0.97 3.69 10.81
N ALA A 33 0.77 2.64 10.03
CA ALA A 33 -0.31 1.67 10.27
C ALA A 33 -0.23 1.05 11.68
N ARG A 34 0.99 0.83 12.17
CA ARG A 34 1.26 0.34 13.53
C ARG A 34 0.76 1.31 14.60
N GLU A 35 1.14 2.58 14.51
CA GLU A 35 0.73 3.62 15.47
C GLU A 35 -0.79 3.81 15.46
N ALA A 36 -1.44 3.71 14.30
CA ALA A 36 -2.90 3.76 14.20
C ALA A 36 -3.56 2.56 14.92
N CYS A 37 -3.06 1.34 14.72
CA CYS A 37 -3.55 0.17 15.45
C CYS A 37 -3.33 0.30 16.97
N GLU A 38 -2.18 0.77 17.41
CA GLU A 38 -1.86 1.00 18.82
C GLU A 38 -2.79 2.06 19.46
N ALA A 39 -3.02 3.19 18.76
CA ALA A 39 -3.93 4.23 19.21
C ALA A 39 -5.39 3.72 19.30
N CYS A 40 -5.83 2.93 18.32
CA CYS A 40 -7.14 2.27 18.37
C CYS A 40 -7.24 1.34 19.59
N ALA A 41 -6.24 0.48 19.82
CA ALA A 41 -6.21 -0.43 20.97
C ALA A 41 -6.23 0.33 22.30
N GLN A 42 -5.52 1.45 22.42
CA GLN A 42 -5.57 2.33 23.61
C GLN A 42 -6.98 2.90 23.83
N GLY A 43 -7.66 3.35 22.76
CA GLY A 43 -9.02 3.85 22.83
C GLY A 43 -10.00 2.79 23.33
N ILE A 44 -9.92 1.56 22.81
CA ILE A 44 -10.73 0.42 23.24
C ILE A 44 -10.45 0.09 24.70
N GLY A 45 -9.19 -0.01 25.12
CA GLY A 45 -8.79 -0.36 26.49
C GLY A 45 -9.32 0.60 27.55
N ARG A 46 -9.56 1.88 27.21
CA ARG A 46 -10.15 2.88 28.13
C ARG A 46 -11.61 2.58 28.48
N VAL A 47 -12.37 1.93 27.60
CA VAL A 47 -13.82 1.75 27.73
C VAL A 47 -14.24 0.29 27.80
N LEU A 48 -13.44 -0.62 27.25
CA LEU A 48 -13.64 -2.08 27.27
C LEU A 48 -12.35 -2.79 27.72
N PRO A 49 -11.94 -2.66 28.99
CA PRO A 49 -10.66 -3.22 29.46
C PRO A 49 -10.59 -4.75 29.38
N HIS A 50 -11.71 -5.42 29.19
CA HIS A 50 -11.80 -6.90 29.08
C HIS A 50 -11.82 -7.40 27.63
N ALA A 51 -11.96 -6.49 26.64
CA ALA A 51 -11.97 -6.88 25.26
C ALA A 51 -10.55 -7.22 24.76
N ALA A 52 -10.43 -8.35 24.07
CA ALA A 52 -9.22 -8.68 23.35
C ALA A 52 -9.11 -7.77 22.12
N VAL A 53 -7.95 -7.12 21.93
CA VAL A 53 -7.70 -6.29 20.76
C VAL A 53 -6.59 -6.92 19.93
N VAL A 54 -6.94 -7.38 18.73
CA VAL A 54 -5.98 -7.87 17.74
C VAL A 54 -5.56 -6.72 16.85
N GLN A 55 -4.27 -6.46 16.77
CA GLN A 55 -3.70 -5.36 15.99
C GLN A 55 -3.06 -5.91 14.73
N LEU A 56 -3.59 -5.53 13.57
CA LEU A 56 -3.13 -5.95 12.25
C LEU A 56 -2.83 -4.70 11.41
N PRO A 57 -1.62 -4.14 11.51
CA PRO A 57 -1.21 -3.05 10.62
C PRO A 57 -1.16 -3.57 9.19
N LEU A 58 -1.79 -2.85 8.28
CA LEU A 58 -1.93 -3.22 6.88
C LEU A 58 -1.32 -2.14 5.97
N SER A 59 -1.11 -2.50 4.71
CA SER A 59 -0.67 -1.61 3.64
C SER A 59 -1.35 -2.03 2.34
N ASP A 60 -1.53 -1.10 1.43
CA ASP A 60 -2.01 -1.37 0.07
C ASP A 60 -0.91 -1.95 -0.85
N GLY A 61 0.23 -2.36 -0.30
CA GLY A 61 1.38 -2.84 -1.08
C GLY A 61 2.32 -1.71 -1.53
N GLY A 62 2.04 -0.47 -1.14
CA GLY A 62 2.90 0.68 -1.32
C GLY A 62 3.89 0.86 -0.17
N GLU A 63 3.99 2.10 0.31
CA GLU A 63 4.84 2.48 1.44
C GLU A 63 4.39 1.77 2.73
N GLY A 64 5.36 1.21 3.49
CA GLY A 64 5.12 0.53 4.76
C GLY A 64 4.83 -0.96 4.65
N LEU A 65 4.87 -1.57 3.47
CA LEU A 65 4.69 -3.01 3.29
C LEU A 65 5.67 -3.82 4.13
N VAL A 66 6.97 -3.47 4.08
CA VAL A 66 8.02 -4.19 4.83
C VAL A 66 7.84 -4.04 6.33
N GLU A 67 7.47 -2.86 6.83
CA GLU A 67 7.17 -2.62 8.24
C GLU A 67 5.99 -3.48 8.71
N CYS A 68 4.90 -3.50 7.94
CA CYS A 68 3.72 -4.32 8.24
C CYS A 68 4.06 -5.81 8.25
N VAL A 69 4.78 -6.31 7.24
CA VAL A 69 5.22 -7.71 7.18
C VAL A 69 6.05 -8.09 8.40
N ARG A 70 7.01 -7.26 8.80
CA ARG A 70 7.85 -7.51 9.99
C ARG A 70 7.06 -7.58 11.30
N ARG A 71 5.88 -6.98 11.33
CA ARG A 71 4.98 -7.04 12.49
C ARG A 71 4.09 -8.27 12.45
N LEU A 72 3.62 -8.64 11.26
CA LEU A 72 2.68 -9.73 11.06
C LEU A 72 3.35 -11.11 10.99
N GLN A 73 4.57 -11.16 10.48
CA GLN A 73 5.31 -12.40 10.22
C GLN A 73 6.70 -12.35 10.83
N PRO A 74 7.17 -13.45 11.46
CA PRO A 74 8.55 -13.57 11.90
C PRO A 74 9.50 -13.40 10.71
N SER A 75 10.27 -12.32 10.73
CA SER A 75 11.20 -11.97 9.66
C SER A 75 12.39 -11.16 10.20
N ARG A 76 13.49 -11.16 9.48
CA ARG A 76 14.70 -10.40 9.82
C ARG A 76 14.96 -9.30 8.78
N PRO A 77 15.44 -8.12 9.20
CA PRO A 77 15.87 -7.08 8.26
C PRO A 77 17.15 -7.49 7.54
N VAL A 78 17.26 -7.04 6.31
CA VAL A 78 18.48 -7.13 5.49
C VAL A 78 18.74 -5.75 4.92
N THR A 79 19.94 -5.24 5.12
CA THR A 79 20.39 -3.97 4.58
C THR A 79 21.41 -4.23 3.47
N VAL A 80 21.27 -3.51 2.35
CA VAL A 80 22.16 -3.60 1.19
C VAL A 80 22.41 -2.20 0.63
N GLU A 81 23.62 -1.93 0.16
CA GLU A 81 23.92 -0.75 -0.63
C GLU A 81 23.60 -1.01 -2.08
N VAL A 82 22.79 -0.15 -2.69
CA VAL A 82 22.34 -0.22 -4.08
C VAL A 82 22.39 1.16 -4.72
N HIS A 83 22.16 1.24 -6.03
CA HIS A 83 22.04 2.51 -6.72
C HIS A 83 20.62 3.08 -6.55
N GLY A 84 20.57 4.35 -6.20
CA GLY A 84 19.33 5.15 -6.16
C GLY A 84 18.80 5.51 -7.54
N PRO A 85 17.67 6.26 -7.60
CA PRO A 85 17.01 6.59 -8.87
C PRO A 85 17.91 7.35 -9.85
N LEU A 86 18.86 8.14 -9.38
CA LEU A 86 19.80 8.92 -10.20
C LEU A 86 21.24 8.36 -10.13
N MET A 87 21.39 7.09 -9.77
CA MET A 87 22.64 6.34 -9.70
C MET A 87 23.58 6.77 -8.53
N GLU A 88 23.10 7.52 -7.57
CA GLU A 88 23.84 7.70 -6.31
C GLU A 88 23.70 6.44 -5.43
N PRO A 89 24.72 6.08 -4.61
CA PRO A 89 24.58 5.02 -3.63
C PRO A 89 23.49 5.33 -2.61
N VAL A 90 22.64 4.36 -2.32
CA VAL A 90 21.60 4.44 -1.28
C VAL A 90 21.60 3.15 -0.48
N THR A 91 21.28 3.26 0.81
CA THR A 91 21.07 2.11 1.67
C THR A 91 19.62 1.68 1.58
N ALA A 92 19.37 0.48 1.06
CA ALA A 92 18.04 -0.12 0.97
C ALA A 92 17.88 -1.19 2.05
N GLU A 93 16.69 -1.23 2.68
CA GLU A 93 16.32 -2.28 3.63
C GLU A 93 15.15 -3.08 3.06
N TYR A 94 15.22 -4.40 3.21
CA TYR A 94 14.12 -5.32 2.96
C TYR A 94 14.04 -6.39 4.06
N ALA A 95 12.98 -7.17 4.13
CA ALA A 95 12.85 -8.23 5.13
C ALA A 95 12.96 -9.62 4.48
N VAL A 96 13.52 -10.57 5.24
CA VAL A 96 13.56 -11.98 4.84
C VAL A 96 12.86 -12.81 5.92
N SER A 97 11.96 -13.71 5.51
CA SER A 97 11.29 -14.64 6.40
C SER A 97 12.30 -15.47 7.22
N MET A 98 11.91 -15.92 8.42
CA MET A 98 12.84 -16.65 9.30
C MET A 98 13.34 -17.97 8.70
N ASP A 99 12.56 -18.58 7.81
CA ASP A 99 12.99 -19.79 7.06
C ASP A 99 13.95 -19.46 5.89
N GLY A 100 14.19 -18.17 5.63
CA GLY A 100 15.08 -17.67 4.60
C GLY A 100 14.53 -17.77 3.16
N ARG A 101 13.27 -18.16 2.97
CA ARG A 101 12.71 -18.46 1.64
C ARG A 101 12.11 -17.25 0.94
N THR A 102 11.47 -16.36 1.68
CA THR A 102 10.72 -15.23 1.11
C THR A 102 11.40 -13.91 1.45
N ALA A 103 11.67 -13.10 0.44
CA ALA A 103 12.09 -11.70 0.58
C ALA A 103 10.90 -10.78 0.36
N TYR A 104 10.67 -9.85 1.29
CA TYR A 104 9.65 -8.81 1.21
C TYR A 104 10.34 -7.46 1.02
N MET A 105 10.01 -6.76 -0.06
CA MET A 105 10.70 -5.52 -0.41
C MET A 105 9.78 -4.46 -1.00
N GLU A 106 10.21 -3.21 -0.89
CA GLU A 106 9.57 -2.06 -1.52
C GLU A 106 10.52 -1.48 -2.56
N MET A 107 10.05 -1.28 -3.79
CA MET A 107 10.88 -0.66 -4.81
C MET A 107 11.28 0.78 -4.43
N ALA A 108 10.48 1.44 -3.61
CA ALA A 108 10.68 2.83 -3.23
C ALA A 108 11.95 3.07 -2.39
N VAL A 109 12.45 2.06 -1.67
CA VAL A 109 13.71 2.21 -0.91
C VAL A 109 14.96 2.30 -1.80
N ALA A 110 14.85 1.83 -3.07
CA ALA A 110 15.93 1.90 -4.05
C ALA A 110 15.62 2.87 -5.21
N SER A 111 14.34 3.04 -5.58
CA SER A 111 13.97 3.83 -6.76
C SER A 111 12.77 4.74 -6.49
N GLY A 112 12.59 5.16 -5.23
CA GLY A 112 11.46 5.97 -4.78
C GLY A 112 11.60 7.47 -5.04
N LEU A 113 10.45 8.13 -5.14
CA LEU A 113 10.38 9.58 -5.36
C LEU A 113 10.91 10.39 -4.16
N THR A 114 10.80 9.84 -2.95
CA THR A 114 11.29 10.44 -1.71
C THR A 114 12.82 10.51 -1.64
N LEU A 115 13.52 9.64 -2.37
CA LEU A 115 14.98 9.68 -2.47
C LEU A 115 15.50 10.85 -3.31
N VAL A 116 14.63 11.49 -4.09
CA VAL A 116 15.01 12.58 -4.99
C VAL A 116 14.41 13.90 -4.54
N PRO A 117 15.22 14.85 -4.06
CA PRO A 117 14.75 16.20 -3.73
C PRO A 117 14.01 16.82 -4.92
N VAL A 118 12.95 17.61 -4.65
CA VAL A 118 12.07 18.18 -5.69
C VAL A 118 12.86 18.89 -6.80
N GLY A 119 13.87 19.69 -6.44
CA GLY A 119 14.70 20.44 -7.41
C GLY A 119 15.69 19.57 -8.23
N ARG A 120 15.83 18.28 -7.91
CA ARG A 120 16.71 17.32 -8.60
C ARG A 120 15.95 16.24 -9.35
N ARG A 121 14.61 16.25 -9.34
CA ARG A 121 13.80 15.27 -10.03
C ARG A 121 14.05 15.28 -11.53
N ASP A 122 14.43 14.14 -12.07
CA ASP A 122 14.66 13.92 -13.49
C ASP A 122 14.14 12.55 -13.91
N VAL A 123 12.86 12.50 -14.26
CA VAL A 123 12.19 11.25 -14.64
C VAL A 123 12.72 10.66 -15.95
N MET A 124 13.43 11.48 -16.76
CA MET A 124 14.04 11.02 -18.01
C MET A 124 15.29 10.16 -17.78
N ARG A 125 15.94 10.34 -16.61
CA ARG A 125 17.17 9.63 -16.21
C ARG A 125 16.96 8.66 -15.06
N ALA A 126 15.87 8.85 -14.29
CA ALA A 126 15.59 7.99 -13.14
C ALA A 126 15.44 6.52 -13.55
N THR A 127 16.09 5.64 -12.83
CA THR A 127 16.25 4.22 -13.16
C THR A 127 15.77 3.30 -12.04
N THR A 128 15.34 2.10 -12.42
CA THR A 128 15.01 0.98 -11.51
C THR A 128 16.22 0.07 -11.23
N TYR A 129 17.45 0.52 -11.51
CA TYR A 129 18.67 -0.30 -11.38
C TYR A 129 18.83 -0.90 -9.97
N GLY A 130 18.69 -0.09 -8.93
CA GLY A 130 18.79 -0.55 -7.55
C GLY A 130 17.73 -1.57 -7.14
N VAL A 131 16.57 -1.57 -7.79
CA VAL A 131 15.57 -2.64 -7.58
C VAL A 131 16.12 -3.98 -8.03
N GLY A 132 16.77 -4.01 -9.20
CA GLY A 132 17.42 -5.23 -9.71
C GLY A 132 18.54 -5.72 -8.77
N GLU A 133 19.34 -4.80 -8.22
CA GLU A 133 20.39 -5.12 -7.24
C GLU A 133 19.81 -5.73 -5.95
N MET A 134 18.72 -5.16 -5.41
CA MET A 134 18.01 -5.74 -4.26
C MET A 134 17.51 -7.15 -4.54
N MET A 135 16.90 -7.37 -5.71
CA MET A 135 16.41 -8.69 -6.11
C MET A 135 17.55 -9.69 -6.27
N ALA A 136 18.67 -9.27 -6.86
CA ALA A 136 19.87 -10.09 -6.98
C ALA A 136 20.46 -10.48 -5.62
N ASP A 137 20.50 -9.54 -4.66
CA ASP A 137 20.95 -9.81 -3.29
C ASP A 137 20.04 -10.84 -2.60
N ALA A 138 18.72 -10.71 -2.70
CA ALA A 138 17.76 -11.67 -2.13
C ALA A 138 17.98 -13.09 -2.69
N VAL A 139 18.16 -13.23 -4.00
CA VAL A 139 18.40 -14.52 -4.64
C VAL A 139 19.78 -15.08 -4.25
N SER A 140 20.80 -14.23 -4.07
CA SER A 140 22.12 -14.64 -3.58
C SER A 140 22.06 -15.23 -2.16
N ARG A 141 21.09 -14.79 -1.36
CA ARG A 141 20.77 -15.32 -0.01
C ARG A 141 19.85 -16.56 -0.03
N CYS A 142 19.66 -17.15 -1.21
CA CYS A 142 18.85 -18.34 -1.40
C CYS A 142 17.32 -18.13 -1.23
N CYS A 143 16.82 -16.89 -1.29
CA CYS A 143 15.38 -16.66 -1.36
C CYS A 143 14.82 -17.26 -2.64
N THR A 144 13.72 -18.00 -2.53
CA THR A 144 12.98 -18.64 -3.62
C THR A 144 11.68 -17.94 -3.95
N GLU A 145 11.33 -16.94 -3.14
CA GLU A 145 10.15 -16.09 -3.32
C GLU A 145 10.49 -14.63 -3.04
N ILE A 146 9.99 -13.74 -3.86
CA ILE A 146 10.05 -12.29 -3.68
C ILE A 146 8.64 -11.74 -3.71
N VAL A 147 8.25 -11.02 -2.67
CA VAL A 147 7.06 -10.18 -2.65
C VAL A 147 7.54 -8.72 -2.69
N ILE A 148 7.19 -8.01 -3.76
CA ILE A 148 7.65 -6.64 -3.97
C ILE A 148 6.48 -5.68 -4.13
N GLY A 149 6.44 -4.65 -3.28
CA GLY A 149 5.59 -3.48 -3.46
C GLY A 149 6.21 -2.50 -4.44
N ILE A 150 5.42 -2.04 -5.42
CA ILE A 150 5.93 -1.16 -6.48
C ILE A 150 5.35 0.26 -6.45
N GLY A 151 4.76 0.68 -5.32
CA GLY A 151 4.32 2.05 -5.09
C GLY A 151 5.47 3.04 -4.92
N GLY A 152 5.18 4.34 -4.98
CA GLY A 152 6.11 5.43 -4.63
C GLY A 152 7.26 5.70 -5.59
N SER A 153 7.24 5.22 -6.83
CA SER A 153 8.36 5.28 -7.78
C SER A 153 8.74 6.67 -8.25
N ALA A 154 10.05 6.92 -8.44
CA ALA A 154 10.61 8.10 -9.15
C ALA A 154 10.73 7.88 -10.67
N THR A 155 10.60 6.65 -11.13
CA THR A 155 11.06 6.17 -12.43
C THR A 155 9.97 6.11 -13.49
N CYS A 156 10.38 6.11 -14.76
CA CYS A 156 9.55 5.78 -15.93
C CYS A 156 10.43 5.13 -17.02
N ASP A 157 11.30 4.19 -16.61
CA ASP A 157 12.28 3.53 -17.47
C ASP A 157 11.78 2.20 -18.06
N GLY A 158 10.52 1.81 -17.74
CA GLY A 158 9.96 0.54 -18.16
C GLY A 158 10.56 -0.68 -17.43
N GLY A 159 11.25 -0.49 -16.29
CA GLY A 159 11.96 -1.54 -15.60
C GLY A 159 13.31 -1.92 -16.23
N ARG A 160 13.81 -1.12 -17.19
CA ARG A 160 15.05 -1.42 -17.91
C ARG A 160 16.27 -1.48 -17.00
N GLY A 161 16.36 -0.56 -16.03
CA GLY A 161 17.44 -0.58 -15.04
C GLY A 161 17.46 -1.87 -14.23
N MET A 162 16.29 -2.34 -13.78
CA MET A 162 16.17 -3.62 -13.09
C MET A 162 16.68 -4.80 -13.96
N ILE A 163 16.27 -4.83 -15.24
CA ILE A 163 16.72 -5.89 -16.18
C ILE A 163 18.24 -5.84 -16.34
N GLU A 164 18.81 -4.64 -16.49
CA GLU A 164 20.26 -4.44 -16.63
C GLU A 164 21.03 -4.93 -15.41
N ALA A 165 20.60 -4.57 -14.21
CA ALA A 165 21.21 -4.97 -12.95
C ALA A 165 21.13 -6.49 -12.71
N LEU A 166 20.02 -7.12 -13.10
CA LEU A 166 19.84 -8.58 -12.97
C LEU A 166 20.65 -9.36 -13.99
N GLY A 167 20.89 -8.79 -15.18
CA GLY A 167 21.57 -9.47 -16.30
C GLY A 167 20.78 -10.67 -16.82
N ASP A 168 20.90 -11.83 -16.19
CA ASP A 168 20.18 -13.05 -16.58
C ASP A 168 18.83 -13.19 -15.85
N CYS A 169 17.82 -12.47 -16.32
CA CYS A 169 16.46 -12.54 -15.78
C CYS A 169 15.85 -13.95 -15.85
N ARG A 170 16.17 -14.75 -16.88
CA ARG A 170 15.65 -16.13 -17.01
C ARG A 170 16.15 -17.02 -15.90
N ARG A 171 17.41 -16.86 -15.53
CA ARG A 171 18.00 -17.59 -14.40
C ARG A 171 17.31 -17.24 -13.08
N LEU A 172 16.98 -15.97 -12.85
CA LEU A 172 16.22 -15.56 -11.67
C LEU A 172 14.82 -16.16 -11.70
N ALA A 173 14.08 -15.99 -12.81
CA ALA A 173 12.71 -16.49 -12.97
C ALA A 173 12.58 -18.00 -12.80
N SER A 174 13.63 -18.77 -13.12
CA SER A 174 13.65 -20.23 -12.93
C SER A 174 13.88 -20.67 -11.48
N ARG A 175 14.36 -19.77 -10.62
CA ARG A 175 14.74 -20.08 -9.22
C ARG A 175 13.88 -19.38 -8.19
N CYS A 176 13.24 -18.28 -8.56
CA CYS A 176 12.54 -17.40 -7.65
C CYS A 176 11.18 -17.01 -8.23
N ARG A 177 10.12 -17.23 -7.48
CA ARG A 177 8.79 -16.72 -7.80
C ARG A 177 8.73 -15.25 -7.40
N VAL A 178 8.16 -14.41 -8.24
CA VAL A 178 7.99 -12.99 -7.95
C VAL A 178 6.49 -12.67 -7.89
N THR A 179 6.06 -12.14 -6.77
CA THR A 179 4.70 -11.60 -6.57
C THR A 179 4.81 -10.09 -6.39
N VAL A 180 4.02 -9.35 -7.15
CA VAL A 180 4.02 -7.88 -7.15
C VAL A 180 2.75 -7.37 -6.52
N ALA A 181 2.89 -6.60 -5.46
CA ALA A 181 1.78 -5.84 -4.87
C ALA A 181 1.52 -4.59 -5.73
N CYS A 182 0.36 -4.56 -6.41
CA CYS A 182 0.02 -3.52 -7.37
C CYS A 182 -1.50 -3.27 -7.38
N ASP A 183 -1.92 -2.06 -7.01
CA ASP A 183 -3.34 -1.68 -6.95
C ASP A 183 -3.75 -0.68 -8.04
N VAL A 184 -2.89 -0.46 -9.05
CA VAL A 184 -3.23 0.34 -10.23
C VAL A 184 -3.49 -0.52 -11.44
N ASP A 185 -4.42 -0.10 -12.29
CA ASP A 185 -4.87 -0.84 -13.49
C ASP A 185 -4.33 -0.26 -14.81
N ASN A 186 -3.44 0.73 -14.73
CA ASN A 186 -2.92 1.44 -15.89
C ASN A 186 -2.13 0.53 -16.82
N PRO A 187 -2.36 0.58 -18.15
CA PRO A 187 -1.53 -0.09 -19.13
C PRO A 187 -0.14 0.56 -19.22
N LEU A 188 0.78 -0.07 -19.93
CA LEU A 188 2.15 0.41 -20.04
C LEU A 188 2.25 1.79 -20.71
N TYR A 189 1.53 2.01 -21.79
CA TYR A 189 1.58 3.24 -22.60
C TYR A 189 0.19 3.68 -23.06
N GLY A 190 0.12 4.87 -23.68
CA GLY A 190 -1.12 5.50 -24.16
C GLY A 190 -1.67 6.53 -23.17
N GLU A 191 -2.86 7.03 -23.42
CA GLU A 191 -3.47 8.13 -22.62
C GLU A 191 -3.63 7.75 -21.12
N ARG A 192 -3.94 6.49 -20.85
CA ARG A 192 -4.01 5.94 -19.49
C ARG A 192 -2.71 5.25 -19.04
N GLY A 193 -1.64 5.33 -19.85
CA GLY A 193 -0.39 4.66 -19.62
C GLY A 193 0.50 5.32 -18.56
N ALA A 194 1.58 4.62 -18.22
CA ALA A 194 2.52 5.00 -17.16
C ALA A 194 3.03 6.43 -17.29
N ALA A 195 3.45 6.84 -18.52
CA ALA A 195 4.01 8.16 -18.74
C ALA A 195 2.95 9.26 -18.53
N CYS A 196 1.78 9.13 -19.15
CA CYS A 196 0.74 10.14 -19.13
C CYS A 196 0.17 10.39 -17.72
N ILE A 197 -0.03 9.30 -16.96
CA ILE A 197 -0.70 9.38 -15.64
C ILE A 197 0.28 9.73 -14.53
N PHE A 198 1.47 9.12 -14.50
CA PHE A 198 2.31 9.17 -13.30
C PHE A 198 3.53 10.09 -13.41
N THR A 199 3.95 10.51 -14.62
CA THR A 199 5.18 11.30 -14.72
C THR A 199 5.02 12.80 -14.46
N PRO A 200 3.84 13.44 -14.62
CA PRO A 200 3.66 14.84 -14.24
C PRO A 200 4.02 15.13 -12.78
N GLN A 201 3.57 14.29 -11.84
CA GLN A 201 3.92 14.41 -10.42
C GLN A 201 5.41 14.15 -10.12
N LYS A 202 6.13 13.48 -11.05
CA LYS A 202 7.57 13.23 -10.99
C LYS A 202 8.38 14.37 -11.61
N GLY A 203 7.71 15.44 -12.10
CA GLY A 203 8.33 16.64 -12.67
C GLY A 203 8.49 16.62 -14.18
N ALA A 204 7.82 15.73 -14.92
CA ALA A 204 7.90 15.70 -16.38
C ALA A 204 7.16 16.86 -17.04
N SER A 205 7.78 17.49 -18.03
CA SER A 205 7.09 18.41 -18.96
C SER A 205 6.19 17.62 -19.93
N PRO A 206 5.20 18.27 -20.57
CA PRO A 206 4.36 17.61 -21.58
C PRO A 206 5.17 16.98 -22.73
N GLU A 207 6.30 17.57 -23.11
CA GLU A 207 7.22 17.02 -24.12
C GLU A 207 7.88 15.74 -23.63
N GLN A 208 8.34 15.75 -22.37
CA GLN A 208 8.96 14.59 -21.73
C GLN A 208 7.94 13.45 -21.55
N VAL A 209 6.68 13.74 -21.20
CA VAL A 209 5.61 12.74 -21.14
C VAL A 209 5.45 12.01 -22.48
N ARG A 210 5.37 12.78 -23.60
CA ARG A 210 5.26 12.19 -24.94
C ARG A 210 6.48 11.34 -25.31
N ALA A 211 7.68 11.81 -24.97
CA ALA A 211 8.91 11.09 -25.23
C ALA A 211 9.00 9.77 -24.41
N LEU A 212 8.57 9.81 -23.16
CA LEU A 212 8.53 8.63 -22.30
C LEU A 212 7.49 7.61 -22.77
N ASP A 213 6.29 8.05 -23.16
CA ASP A 213 5.27 7.15 -23.72
C ASP A 213 5.78 6.43 -24.98
N ALA A 214 6.44 7.17 -25.88
CA ALA A 214 7.05 6.59 -27.07
C ALA A 214 8.14 5.57 -26.71
N ARG A 215 9.02 5.87 -25.74
CA ARG A 215 10.06 4.96 -25.26
C ARG A 215 9.47 3.66 -24.68
N LEU A 216 8.39 3.74 -23.91
CA LEU A 216 7.71 2.58 -23.34
C LEU A 216 7.06 1.72 -24.45
N ARG A 217 6.45 2.36 -25.44
CA ARG A 217 5.89 1.67 -26.61
C ARG A 217 6.96 0.94 -27.43
N ASP A 218 8.11 1.57 -27.66
CA ASP A 218 9.23 0.94 -28.38
C ASP A 218 9.85 -0.19 -27.57
N PHE A 219 9.88 -0.06 -26.24
CA PHE A 219 10.33 -1.11 -25.34
C PHE A 219 9.41 -2.33 -25.41
N ALA A 220 8.09 -2.14 -25.37
CA ALA A 220 7.13 -3.24 -25.52
C ALA A 220 7.33 -3.99 -26.84
N ARG A 221 7.43 -3.23 -27.97
CA ARG A 221 7.69 -3.82 -29.30
C ARG A 221 9.00 -4.62 -29.36
N ALA A 222 10.05 -4.14 -28.68
CA ALA A 222 11.32 -4.83 -28.62
C ALA A 222 11.20 -6.15 -27.83
N THR A 223 10.48 -6.11 -26.70
CA THR A 223 10.21 -7.27 -25.85
C THR A 223 9.36 -8.34 -26.57
N GLU A 224 8.34 -7.91 -27.34
CA GLU A 224 7.55 -8.80 -28.20
C GLU A 224 8.40 -9.48 -29.26
N ARG A 225 9.24 -8.71 -29.98
CA ARG A 225 10.14 -9.25 -30.99
C ARG A 225 11.15 -10.26 -30.43
N ALA A 226 11.53 -10.08 -29.16
CA ALA A 226 12.39 -11.03 -28.45
C ALA A 226 11.64 -12.30 -27.97
N GLY A 227 10.32 -12.37 -28.18
CA GLY A 227 9.50 -13.50 -27.74
C GLY A 227 9.30 -13.60 -26.23
N LEU A 228 9.49 -12.49 -25.51
CA LEU A 228 9.38 -12.43 -24.05
C LEU A 228 7.99 -11.98 -23.59
N ALA A 229 7.19 -11.41 -24.46
CA ALA A 229 5.83 -10.97 -24.18
C ALA A 229 4.95 -11.05 -25.41
N THR A 230 3.63 -11.07 -25.19
CA THR A 230 2.64 -10.83 -26.25
C THR A 230 2.27 -9.35 -26.28
N SER A 231 1.67 -8.88 -27.38
CA SER A 231 1.17 -7.50 -27.50
C SER A 231 0.13 -7.14 -26.42
N LEU A 232 -0.60 -8.13 -25.91
CA LEU A 232 -1.60 -7.95 -24.85
C LEU A 232 -0.98 -7.64 -23.50
N LEU A 233 0.27 -8.05 -23.25
CA LEU A 233 0.89 -7.82 -21.93
C LEU A 233 1.08 -6.33 -21.62
N ALA A 234 1.36 -5.50 -22.63
CA ALA A 234 1.46 -4.06 -22.46
C ALA A 234 0.12 -3.39 -22.09
N LEU A 235 -1.00 -4.05 -22.40
CA LEU A 235 -2.37 -3.60 -22.06
C LEU A 235 -2.87 -4.20 -20.75
N HIS A 236 -2.11 -5.11 -20.15
CA HIS A 236 -2.50 -5.76 -18.90
C HIS A 236 -2.66 -4.70 -17.79
N PRO A 237 -3.72 -4.78 -16.95
CA PRO A 237 -3.84 -3.95 -15.75
C PRO A 237 -2.59 -4.04 -14.88
N GLY A 238 -2.02 -2.90 -14.51
CA GLY A 238 -0.79 -2.84 -13.73
C GLY A 238 0.52 -2.86 -14.54
N ALA A 239 0.48 -3.06 -15.87
CA ALA A 239 1.68 -3.00 -16.70
C ALA A 239 2.38 -1.65 -16.62
N GLY A 240 1.62 -0.55 -16.45
CA GLY A 240 2.13 0.80 -16.28
C GLY A 240 2.61 1.15 -14.87
N ALA A 241 2.35 0.30 -13.89
CA ALA A 241 2.74 0.56 -12.51
C ALA A 241 4.24 0.83 -12.39
N ALA A 242 4.59 1.78 -11.50
CA ALA A 242 5.97 2.20 -11.27
C ALA A 242 6.74 2.57 -12.55
N GLY A 243 6.06 3.29 -13.47
CA GLY A 243 6.71 3.71 -14.71
C GLY A 243 7.06 2.57 -15.67
N GLY A 244 6.28 1.50 -15.64
CA GLY A 244 6.43 0.31 -16.48
C GLY A 244 7.24 -0.81 -15.84
N LEU A 245 7.64 -0.69 -14.56
CA LEU A 245 8.29 -1.79 -13.83
C LEU A 245 7.38 -3.01 -13.76
N GLY A 246 6.04 -2.81 -13.56
CA GLY A 246 5.06 -3.90 -13.58
C GLY A 246 5.12 -4.73 -14.86
N TYR A 247 5.21 -4.08 -16.03
CA TYR A 247 5.40 -4.77 -17.31
C TYR A 247 6.69 -5.59 -17.35
N ALA A 248 7.82 -5.01 -16.94
CA ALA A 248 9.10 -5.71 -16.96
C ALA A 248 9.10 -6.93 -16.03
N LEU A 249 8.53 -6.80 -14.83
CA LEU A 249 8.41 -7.91 -13.88
C LEU A 249 7.60 -9.07 -14.48
N MET A 250 6.47 -8.78 -15.13
CA MET A 250 5.68 -9.81 -15.83
C MET A 250 6.44 -10.42 -17.01
N ALA A 251 7.01 -9.59 -17.90
CA ALA A 251 7.60 -10.05 -19.14
C ALA A 251 8.90 -10.84 -18.95
N TYR A 252 9.74 -10.41 -18.02
CA TYR A 252 11.10 -10.93 -17.84
C TYR A 252 11.23 -11.90 -16.68
N LEU A 253 10.36 -11.82 -15.67
CA LEU A 253 10.43 -12.62 -14.45
C LEU A 253 9.18 -13.48 -14.24
N ASN A 254 8.21 -13.49 -15.16
CA ASN A 254 6.93 -14.18 -15.03
C ASN A 254 6.20 -13.83 -13.72
N ALA A 255 6.34 -12.58 -13.27
CA ALA A 255 5.78 -12.15 -12.02
C ALA A 255 4.25 -12.16 -12.04
N ASP A 256 3.66 -12.51 -10.90
CA ASP A 256 2.23 -12.47 -10.64
C ASP A 256 1.87 -11.11 -9.99
N LEU A 257 1.05 -10.30 -10.68
CA LEU A 257 0.53 -9.05 -10.14
C LEU A 257 -0.73 -9.32 -9.35
N ARG A 258 -0.71 -8.94 -8.09
CA ARG A 258 -1.83 -9.14 -7.16
C ARG A 258 -2.15 -7.84 -6.43
N SER A 259 -3.39 -7.69 -6.00
CA SER A 259 -3.76 -6.60 -5.09
C SER A 259 -2.88 -6.64 -3.84
N GLY A 260 -2.30 -5.48 -3.49
CA GLY A 260 -1.44 -5.34 -2.34
C GLY A 260 -2.18 -5.65 -1.06
N ILE A 261 -3.42 -5.18 -0.94
CA ILE A 261 -4.23 -5.46 0.24
C ILE A 261 -4.56 -6.96 0.38
N ASP A 262 -4.82 -7.69 -0.72
CA ASP A 262 -5.08 -9.12 -0.64
C ASP A 262 -3.84 -9.89 -0.13
N ILE A 263 -2.65 -9.54 -0.61
CA ILE A 263 -1.40 -10.10 -0.11
C ILE A 263 -1.24 -9.83 1.39
N MET A 264 -1.50 -8.60 1.82
CA MET A 264 -1.36 -8.22 3.23
C MET A 264 -2.38 -8.92 4.14
N LEU A 265 -3.63 -9.07 3.69
CA LEU A 265 -4.66 -9.79 4.44
C LEU A 265 -4.33 -11.29 4.58
N GLU A 266 -3.75 -11.91 3.54
CA GLU A 266 -3.25 -13.28 3.61
C GLU A 266 -2.09 -13.41 4.61
N LEU A 267 -1.10 -12.53 4.54
CA LEU A 267 0.04 -12.51 5.46
C LEU A 267 -0.39 -12.26 6.92
N ALA A 268 -1.43 -11.46 7.11
CA ALA A 268 -2.00 -11.18 8.43
C ALA A 268 -2.84 -12.34 8.98
N ASN A 269 -3.10 -13.41 8.23
CA ASN A 269 -4.13 -14.41 8.53
C ASN A 269 -5.46 -13.75 8.94
N PHE A 270 -5.83 -12.71 8.17
CA PHE A 270 -6.92 -11.80 8.54
C PHE A 270 -8.26 -12.53 8.68
N ASP A 271 -8.57 -13.47 7.80
CA ASP A 271 -9.81 -14.23 7.83
C ASP A 271 -9.95 -15.04 9.14
N ASP A 272 -8.85 -15.62 9.65
CA ASP A 272 -8.85 -16.29 10.94
C ASP A 272 -8.95 -15.31 12.11
N ALA A 273 -8.33 -14.15 11.97
CA ALA A 273 -8.38 -13.12 13.01
C ALA A 273 -9.78 -12.54 13.21
N ILE A 274 -10.60 -12.43 12.15
CA ILE A 274 -11.94 -11.84 12.24
C ILE A 274 -13.07 -12.85 12.48
N ARG A 275 -12.81 -14.15 12.34
CA ARG A 275 -13.86 -15.21 12.40
C ARG A 275 -14.75 -15.14 13.63
N ASP A 276 -14.23 -14.73 14.79
CA ASP A 276 -14.92 -14.61 16.07
C ASP A 276 -14.87 -13.16 16.61
N ALA A 277 -14.58 -12.18 15.75
CA ALA A 277 -14.54 -10.79 16.13
C ALA A 277 -15.96 -10.20 16.18
N ASP A 278 -16.21 -9.38 17.18
CA ASP A 278 -17.47 -8.63 17.33
C ASP A 278 -17.47 -7.36 16.48
N LEU A 279 -16.25 -6.83 16.18
CA LEU A 279 -16.04 -5.58 15.47
C LEU A 279 -14.66 -5.55 14.82
N VAL A 280 -14.60 -5.05 13.60
CA VAL A 280 -13.36 -4.64 12.94
C VAL A 280 -13.38 -3.12 12.79
N ILE A 281 -12.29 -2.46 13.16
CA ILE A 281 -12.09 -1.03 12.96
C ILE A 281 -10.93 -0.87 11.97
N THR A 282 -11.20 -0.20 10.86
CA THR A 282 -10.22 0.11 9.81
C THR A 282 -10.18 1.60 9.53
N GLY A 283 -9.21 2.06 8.77
CA GLY A 283 -9.10 3.45 8.36
C GLY A 283 -7.80 3.77 7.65
N GLU A 284 -7.72 5.01 7.20
CA GLU A 284 -6.59 5.59 6.49
C GLU A 284 -6.51 7.10 6.73
N GLY A 285 -5.49 7.80 6.17
CA GLY A 285 -5.35 9.25 6.36
C GLY A 285 -6.53 10.07 5.81
N ARG A 286 -7.05 9.72 4.63
CA ARG A 286 -8.23 10.35 4.02
C ARG A 286 -9.05 9.33 3.28
N SER A 287 -10.32 9.24 3.64
CA SER A 287 -11.31 8.39 2.96
C SER A 287 -12.27 9.21 2.10
N ASP A 288 -12.45 8.76 0.87
CA ASP A 288 -13.36 9.29 -0.14
C ASP A 288 -13.87 8.13 -1.03
N ALA A 289 -14.52 8.42 -2.15
CA ALA A 289 -15.01 7.41 -3.09
C ALA A 289 -13.90 6.43 -3.56
N GLN A 290 -12.63 6.88 -3.61
CA GLN A 290 -11.50 6.02 -4.01
C GLN A 290 -11.16 4.97 -2.94
N THR A 291 -11.56 5.16 -1.69
CA THR A 291 -11.39 4.18 -0.61
C THR A 291 -12.01 2.83 -0.97
N LEU A 292 -13.12 2.83 -1.72
CA LEU A 292 -13.81 1.62 -2.19
C LEU A 292 -13.19 1.01 -3.47
N MET A 293 -12.07 1.57 -3.97
CA MET A 293 -11.41 1.15 -5.20
C MET A 293 -10.08 0.40 -4.91
N GLY A 294 -10.11 -0.62 -4.03
CA GLY A 294 -8.97 -1.51 -3.81
C GLY A 294 -7.99 -1.08 -2.71
N LYS A 295 -8.26 0.00 -1.96
CA LYS A 295 -7.45 0.39 -0.80
C LYS A 295 -7.70 -0.52 0.41
N VAL A 296 -6.86 -0.38 1.45
CA VAL A 296 -6.93 -1.18 2.69
C VAL A 296 -8.34 -1.26 3.27
N PRO A 297 -9.09 -0.16 3.48
CA PRO A 297 -10.43 -0.28 4.05
C PRO A 297 -11.41 -1.08 3.18
N CYS A 298 -11.26 -1.02 1.85
CA CYS A 298 -12.08 -1.80 0.92
C CYS A 298 -11.82 -3.31 1.06
N GLY A 299 -10.57 -3.72 1.09
CA GLY A 299 -10.19 -5.13 1.28
C GLY A 299 -10.66 -5.69 2.62
N VAL A 300 -10.47 -4.91 3.70
CA VAL A 300 -10.98 -5.24 5.05
C VAL A 300 -12.49 -5.40 5.04
N LEU A 301 -13.23 -4.44 4.46
CA LEU A 301 -14.69 -4.50 4.36
C LEU A 301 -15.17 -5.74 3.61
N ALA A 302 -14.52 -6.09 2.49
CA ALA A 302 -14.88 -7.25 1.70
C ALA A 302 -14.78 -8.56 2.51
N ARG A 303 -13.73 -8.71 3.34
CA ARG A 303 -13.55 -9.86 4.22
C ARG A 303 -14.57 -9.86 5.37
N CYS A 304 -14.80 -8.69 5.99
CA CYS A 304 -15.80 -8.55 7.05
C CYS A 304 -17.21 -8.91 6.57
N ARG A 305 -17.61 -8.47 5.39
CA ARG A 305 -18.92 -8.81 4.80
C ARG A 305 -19.09 -10.31 4.56
N ARG A 306 -18.01 -10.97 4.09
CA ARG A 306 -18.04 -12.42 3.86
C ARG A 306 -18.23 -13.20 5.16
N GLU A 307 -17.62 -12.76 6.25
CA GLU A 307 -17.70 -13.38 7.57
C GLU A 307 -18.87 -12.86 8.43
N GLY A 308 -19.63 -11.86 7.96
CA GLY A 308 -20.74 -11.27 8.69
C GLY A 308 -20.33 -10.44 9.91
N VAL A 309 -19.08 -9.91 9.92
CA VAL A 309 -18.53 -9.10 11.00
C VAL A 309 -18.74 -7.62 10.69
N LYS A 310 -19.10 -6.82 11.70
CA LYS A 310 -19.25 -5.37 11.57
C LYS A 310 -17.93 -4.68 11.26
N ALA A 311 -17.94 -3.71 10.35
CA ALA A 311 -16.78 -2.94 9.94
C ALA A 311 -17.02 -1.43 10.12
N TRP A 312 -16.17 -0.78 10.93
CA TRP A 312 -16.15 0.68 11.11
C TRP A 312 -14.97 1.29 10.36
N LEU A 313 -15.22 2.43 9.72
CA LEU A 313 -14.21 3.25 9.03
C LEU A 313 -13.89 4.50 9.84
N LEU A 314 -12.66 4.61 10.35
CA LEU A 314 -12.18 5.79 11.09
C LEU A 314 -10.96 6.37 10.37
N SER A 315 -11.07 7.58 9.84
CA SER A 315 -10.04 8.18 9.01
C SER A 315 -9.65 9.58 9.47
N GLY A 316 -8.45 10.04 9.09
CA GLY A 316 -7.98 11.38 9.42
C GLY A 316 -8.92 12.49 8.91
N ALA A 317 -9.44 12.28 7.70
CA ALA A 317 -10.51 13.07 7.10
C ALA A 317 -11.45 12.16 6.31
N VAL A 318 -12.73 12.49 6.26
CA VAL A 318 -13.75 11.76 5.52
C VAL A 318 -14.45 12.72 4.56
N ASP A 319 -14.53 12.32 3.29
CA ASP A 319 -15.32 12.99 2.27
C ASP A 319 -16.34 11.99 1.70
N ASP A 320 -17.53 11.99 2.30
CA ASP A 320 -18.63 11.06 1.95
C ASP A 320 -19.88 11.82 1.46
N THR A 321 -19.65 12.84 0.61
CA THR A 321 -20.70 13.71 0.09
C THR A 321 -21.79 12.93 -0.65
N GLU A 322 -21.44 11.79 -1.26
CA GLU A 322 -22.38 10.92 -2.00
C GLU A 322 -22.95 9.79 -1.13
N GLY A 323 -22.55 9.66 0.14
CA GLY A 323 -23.03 8.63 1.06
C GLY A 323 -22.58 7.21 0.73
N GLN A 324 -21.55 7.06 -0.11
CA GLN A 324 -21.06 5.74 -0.53
C GLN A 324 -20.37 5.00 0.62
N LEU A 325 -19.55 5.69 1.39
CA LEU A 325 -18.85 5.12 2.55
C LEU A 325 -19.85 4.75 3.66
N SER A 326 -20.75 5.65 4.01
CA SER A 326 -21.80 5.42 5.03
C SER A 326 -22.78 4.32 4.65
N THR A 327 -22.96 4.04 3.35
CA THR A 327 -23.73 2.89 2.85
C THR A 327 -22.92 1.60 2.95
N ALA A 328 -21.59 1.69 2.81
CA ALA A 328 -20.73 0.54 2.75
C ALA A 328 -20.32 0.01 4.13
N PHE A 329 -20.00 0.89 5.07
CA PHE A 329 -19.54 0.55 6.41
C PHE A 329 -20.66 0.71 7.44
N ASP A 330 -20.61 -0.06 8.52
CA ASP A 330 -21.60 0.04 9.62
C ASP A 330 -21.47 1.37 10.38
N LEU A 331 -20.31 2.00 10.36
CA LEU A 331 -20.05 3.33 10.90
C LEU A 331 -18.88 3.99 10.16
N VAL A 332 -19.01 5.29 9.89
CA VAL A 332 -17.96 6.13 9.29
C VAL A 332 -17.78 7.39 10.15
N ALA A 333 -16.53 7.71 10.50
CA ALA A 333 -16.23 8.94 11.25
C ALA A 333 -14.82 9.47 10.93
N GLY A 334 -14.69 10.80 10.92
CA GLY A 334 -13.42 11.49 10.94
C GLY A 334 -12.87 11.58 12.37
N ILE A 335 -11.61 11.26 12.58
CA ILE A 335 -10.99 11.35 13.91
C ILE A 335 -10.77 12.80 14.34
N ASN A 336 -10.80 13.72 13.39
CA ASN A 336 -10.57 15.16 13.61
C ASN A 336 -11.85 16.00 13.58
N ASP A 337 -13.04 15.39 13.40
CA ASP A 337 -14.30 16.13 13.21
C ASP A 337 -14.66 17.05 14.38
N ALA A 338 -14.24 16.71 15.59
CA ALA A 338 -14.47 17.52 16.78
C ALA A 338 -13.29 18.46 17.14
N ASP A 339 -12.21 18.45 16.36
CA ASP A 339 -10.99 19.19 16.65
C ASP A 339 -10.82 20.37 15.68
N PRO A 340 -10.98 21.62 16.14
CA PRO A 340 -10.94 22.80 15.27
C PRO A 340 -9.51 23.26 14.89
N ARG A 341 -8.48 22.55 15.33
CA ARG A 341 -7.09 22.94 15.06
C ARG A 341 -6.73 22.86 13.57
N PRO A 342 -5.75 23.67 13.11
CA PRO A 342 -5.30 23.62 11.72
C PRO A 342 -4.76 22.24 11.32
N LEU A 343 -4.90 21.87 10.04
CA LEU A 343 -4.48 20.58 9.50
C LEU A 343 -3.02 20.21 9.84
N ALA A 344 -2.10 21.20 9.77
CA ALA A 344 -0.70 20.98 10.12
C ALA A 344 -0.48 20.53 11.59
N VAL A 345 -1.38 20.88 12.49
CA VAL A 345 -1.38 20.43 13.90
C VAL A 345 -2.04 19.06 13.99
N LEU A 346 -3.17 18.86 13.32
CA LEU A 346 -3.89 17.58 13.30
C LEU A 346 -3.06 16.43 12.72
N MET A 347 -2.14 16.73 11.81
CA MET A 347 -1.23 15.75 11.22
C MET A 347 -0.02 15.41 12.09
N GLN A 348 0.20 16.10 13.21
CA GLN A 348 1.27 15.73 14.15
C GLN A 348 0.97 14.37 14.77
N PRO A 349 1.94 13.43 14.82
CA PRO A 349 1.71 12.06 15.27
C PRO A 349 1.02 11.94 16.63
N GLU A 350 1.46 12.73 17.61
CA GLU A 350 0.88 12.69 18.97
C GLU A 350 -0.59 13.16 18.98
N VAL A 351 -0.91 14.16 18.15
CA VAL A 351 -2.27 14.68 18.01
C VAL A 351 -3.17 13.67 17.33
N ALA A 352 -2.72 13.10 16.24
CA ALA A 352 -3.48 12.11 15.48
C ALA A 352 -3.71 10.83 16.29
N CYS A 353 -2.70 10.33 17.02
CA CYS A 353 -2.85 9.22 17.99
C CYS A 353 -3.91 9.53 19.05
N HIS A 354 -3.83 10.73 19.65
CA HIS A 354 -4.78 11.14 20.67
C HIS A 354 -6.21 11.19 20.12
N ASN A 355 -6.41 11.82 18.96
CA ASN A 355 -7.72 11.99 18.33
C ASN A 355 -8.32 10.64 17.92
N LEU A 356 -7.51 9.72 17.36
CA LEU A 356 -7.97 8.36 17.02
C LEU A 356 -8.39 7.60 18.28
N ALA A 357 -7.56 7.59 19.33
CA ALA A 357 -7.88 6.89 20.58
C ALA A 357 -9.12 7.48 21.28
N ALA A 358 -9.28 8.81 21.27
CA ALA A 358 -10.44 9.49 21.85
C ALA A 358 -11.72 9.19 21.05
N THR A 359 -11.66 9.22 19.72
CA THR A 359 -12.78 8.89 18.84
C THR A 359 -13.23 7.45 19.02
N VAL A 360 -12.29 6.50 19.05
CA VAL A 360 -12.59 5.09 19.33
C VAL A 360 -13.25 4.92 20.70
N ALA A 361 -12.69 5.53 21.75
CA ALA A 361 -13.24 5.43 23.10
C ALA A 361 -14.67 6.00 23.17
N ARG A 362 -14.93 7.12 22.51
CA ARG A 362 -16.26 7.74 22.45
C ARG A 362 -17.27 6.85 21.72
N LEU A 363 -16.91 6.35 20.53
CA LEU A 363 -17.82 5.57 19.69
C LEU A 363 -18.10 4.17 20.28
N VAL A 364 -17.08 3.48 20.77
CA VAL A 364 -17.23 2.17 21.43
C VAL A 364 -17.88 2.32 22.79
N GLY A 365 -17.63 3.43 23.47
CA GLY A 365 -18.21 3.75 24.78
C GLY A 365 -19.71 4.03 24.77
N GLY A 366 -20.32 4.32 23.63
CA GLY A 366 -21.75 4.64 23.50
C GLY A 366 -22.12 5.96 24.17
N ALA A 367 -21.22 6.93 24.31
CA ALA A 367 -21.54 8.27 24.73
C ALA A 367 -22.12 9.03 23.54
N GLY A 368 -23.44 9.20 23.54
CA GLY A 368 -24.23 10.06 22.67
C GLY A 368 -23.92 11.53 22.89
#